data_8d84b8b034747ab7b2eb822279b515d1
#
_entry.id   8d84b8b034747ab7b2eb822279b515d1
#
_cell.length_a   1.000
_cell.length_b   1.000
_cell.length_c   1.000
_cell.angle_alpha   90.00
_cell.angle_beta   90.00
_cell.angle_gamma   90.00
#
_symmetry.space_group_name_H-M   'P 1'
#
loop_
_entity.id
_entity.type
_entity.pdbx_description
1 polymer ?
#
loop_
_entity_poly.entity_id
_entity_poly.type
_entity_poly.pdbx_seq_one_letter_code
_entity_poly.pdbx_strand_id
1 'polypeptide(L)'
;MRRSIPAVAVLGLMFVAGPLLAQNHPRPVMSAALPDTALPPDLDRVLRDYERAWRAGDAKAIASLFTEDGVLLQNYRPPIRGRAAIQAIYEGEKGGPLRLRALAFAAGDTIGYIVGGYRYGDALQDMGKFTITLQRAPGKPWLISSDMDSMNASPKPRQTADTLAPIKPTTAEH
;
A
#
# COMPACT_ATOMS: atom_id res chain seq x y z
N MET A 1 -2.75 -44.02 -69.23
CA MET A 1 -2.38 -43.93 -67.80
C MET A 1 -3.06 -42.73 -67.20
N ARG A 2 -4.18 -42.91 -66.47
CA ARG A 2 -4.92 -41.87 -65.78
C ARG A 2 -4.48 -41.92 -64.33
N ARG A 3 -3.90 -40.79 -63.82
CA ARG A 3 -3.53 -40.62 -62.40
C ARG A 3 -4.72 -40.02 -61.67
N SER A 4 -5.25 -40.74 -60.69
CA SER A 4 -6.29 -40.33 -59.79
C SER A 4 -5.67 -39.44 -58.68
N ILE A 5 -6.29 -38.27 -58.40
CA ILE A 5 -5.93 -37.37 -57.29
C ILE A 5 -6.89 -37.70 -56.15
N PRO A 6 -6.41 -37.89 -54.91
CA PRO A 6 -7.30 -38.12 -53.79
C PRO A 6 -7.85 -36.76 -53.27
N ALA A 7 -9.14 -36.76 -52.98
CA ALA A 7 -9.85 -35.65 -52.38
C ALA A 7 -9.42 -35.49 -50.90
N VAL A 8 -8.95 -34.27 -50.53
CA VAL A 8 -8.69 -33.88 -49.15
C VAL A 8 -10.00 -33.41 -48.54
N ALA A 9 -10.50 -34.15 -47.56
CA ALA A 9 -11.64 -33.72 -46.75
C ALA A 9 -11.18 -32.68 -45.74
N VAL A 10 -11.69 -31.44 -45.87
CA VAL A 10 -11.51 -30.36 -44.87
C VAL A 10 -12.53 -30.57 -43.77
N LEU A 11 -12.08 -31.01 -42.63
CA LEU A 11 -12.88 -31.16 -41.42
C LEU A 11 -13.06 -29.74 -40.75
N GLY A 12 -14.23 -29.14 -40.92
CA GLY A 12 -14.58 -27.87 -40.32
C GLY A 12 -14.75 -28.00 -38.82
N LEU A 13 -13.86 -27.37 -38.06
CA LEU A 13 -13.95 -27.28 -36.61
C LEU A 13 -15.00 -26.21 -36.24
N MET A 14 -16.20 -26.62 -35.85
CA MET A 14 -17.19 -25.71 -35.27
C MET A 14 -16.80 -25.32 -33.86
N PHE A 15 -16.37 -24.09 -33.68
CA PHE A 15 -16.23 -23.46 -32.36
C PHE A 15 -17.63 -23.17 -31.78
N VAL A 16 -18.07 -23.97 -30.84
CA VAL A 16 -19.24 -23.67 -30.02
C VAL A 16 -18.80 -22.64 -28.95
N ALA A 17 -19.16 -21.40 -29.17
CA ALA A 17 -19.01 -20.33 -28.13
C ALA A 17 -20.01 -20.63 -27.02
N GLY A 18 -19.56 -21.24 -25.93
CA GLY A 18 -20.34 -21.39 -24.72
C GLY A 18 -20.59 -20.04 -24.07
N PRO A 19 -21.74 -19.85 -23.36
CA PRO A 19 -22.01 -18.60 -22.67
C PRO A 19 -20.96 -18.36 -21.59
N LEU A 20 -20.30 -17.20 -21.65
CA LEU A 20 -19.40 -16.70 -20.62
C LEU A 20 -20.23 -16.45 -19.37
N LEU A 21 -20.27 -17.41 -18.44
CA LEU A 21 -20.90 -17.21 -17.15
C LEU A 21 -20.13 -16.09 -16.44
N ALA A 22 -20.75 -14.93 -16.36
CA ALA A 22 -20.22 -13.81 -15.57
C ALA A 22 -20.08 -14.32 -14.11
N GLN A 23 -18.84 -14.54 -13.69
CA GLN A 23 -18.54 -14.89 -12.32
C GLN A 23 -18.91 -13.70 -11.44
N ASN A 24 -20.04 -13.82 -10.78
CA ASN A 24 -20.51 -12.87 -9.78
C ASN A 24 -19.57 -12.99 -8.56
N HIS A 25 -18.44 -12.28 -8.59
CA HIS A 25 -17.57 -12.18 -7.43
C HIS A 25 -18.34 -11.39 -6.38
N PRO A 26 -18.62 -11.96 -5.21
CA PRO A 26 -19.28 -11.22 -4.15
C PRO A 26 -18.42 -9.98 -3.87
N ARG A 27 -19.04 -8.79 -3.91
CA ARG A 27 -18.38 -7.56 -3.50
C ARG A 27 -17.84 -7.78 -2.08
N PRO A 28 -16.57 -7.43 -1.81
CA PRO A 28 -16.07 -7.51 -0.45
C PRO A 28 -17.00 -6.72 0.46
N VAL A 29 -17.59 -7.41 1.41
CA VAL A 29 -18.36 -6.77 2.47
C VAL A 29 -17.39 -5.84 3.17
N MET A 30 -17.63 -4.53 3.13
CA MET A 30 -16.84 -3.59 3.91
C MET A 30 -16.95 -4.00 5.37
N SER A 31 -15.91 -4.60 5.90
CA SER A 31 -15.83 -4.97 7.31
C SER A 31 -16.04 -3.70 8.13
N ALA A 32 -16.87 -3.79 9.17
CA ALA A 32 -17.01 -2.71 10.12
C ALA A 32 -15.61 -2.27 10.60
N ALA A 33 -15.41 -0.97 10.75
CA ALA A 33 -14.12 -0.46 11.22
C ALA A 33 -13.78 -1.11 12.57
N LEU A 34 -12.57 -1.68 12.67
CA LEU A 34 -12.10 -2.22 13.93
C LEU A 34 -12.03 -1.10 14.99
N PRO A 35 -12.43 -1.37 16.25
CA PRO A 35 -12.36 -0.38 17.31
C PRO A 35 -10.90 0.00 17.63
N ASP A 36 -10.74 1.18 18.20
CA ASP A 36 -9.45 1.64 18.71
C ASP A 36 -9.03 0.80 19.93
N THR A 37 -7.76 0.49 20.01
CA THR A 37 -7.14 -0.15 21.17
C THR A 37 -6.34 0.88 21.97
N ALA A 38 -6.64 1.02 23.26
CA ALA A 38 -5.86 1.90 24.13
C ALA A 38 -4.45 1.31 24.35
N LEU A 39 -3.44 2.12 24.14
CA LEU A 39 -2.05 1.75 24.35
C LEU A 39 -1.57 2.14 25.76
N PRO A 40 -0.64 1.38 26.36
CA PRO A 40 0.16 1.86 27.46
C PRO A 40 0.86 3.19 27.11
N PRO A 41 1.08 4.11 28.08
CA PRO A 41 1.60 5.45 27.80
C PRO A 41 2.95 5.47 27.06
N ASP A 42 3.83 4.52 27.34
CA ASP A 42 5.14 4.42 26.72
C ASP A 42 5.08 3.95 25.24
N LEU A 43 4.08 3.16 24.88
CA LEU A 43 3.80 2.80 23.49
C LEU A 43 3.03 3.89 22.76
N ASP A 44 2.03 4.51 23.40
CA ASP A 44 1.28 5.61 22.78
C ASP A 44 2.18 6.80 22.46
N ARG A 45 3.18 7.07 23.31
CA ARG A 45 4.20 8.09 23.06
C ARG A 45 4.81 7.93 21.66
N VAL A 46 5.12 6.71 21.22
CA VAL A 46 5.75 6.47 19.90
C VAL A 46 4.86 7.00 18.77
N LEU A 47 3.56 6.71 18.84
CA LEU A 47 2.61 7.18 17.83
C LEU A 47 2.43 8.71 17.89
N ARG A 48 2.31 9.28 19.09
CA ARG A 48 2.13 10.74 19.25
C ARG A 48 3.38 11.52 18.84
N ASP A 49 4.57 11.02 19.14
CA ASP A 49 5.84 11.60 18.69
C ASP A 49 5.96 11.58 17.18
N TYR A 50 5.59 10.45 16.56
CA TYR A 50 5.59 10.33 15.11
C TYR A 50 4.62 11.33 14.46
N GLU A 51 3.36 11.41 14.92
CA GLU A 51 2.39 12.38 14.42
C GLU A 51 2.88 13.83 14.55
N ARG A 52 3.53 14.16 15.67
CA ARG A 52 4.04 15.50 15.92
C ARG A 52 5.19 15.83 14.97
N ALA A 53 6.16 14.93 14.84
CA ALA A 53 7.32 15.11 13.96
C ALA A 53 6.89 15.19 12.48
N TRP A 54 5.96 14.32 12.06
CA TRP A 54 5.38 14.37 10.73
C TRP A 54 4.68 15.70 10.44
N ARG A 55 3.83 16.16 11.35
CA ARG A 55 3.09 17.43 11.18
C ARG A 55 4.02 18.62 11.07
N ALA A 56 5.15 18.58 11.78
CA ALA A 56 6.17 19.61 11.72
C ALA A 56 7.05 19.53 10.46
N GLY A 57 6.99 18.43 9.69
CA GLY A 57 7.95 18.16 8.60
C GLY A 57 9.37 17.97 9.12
N ASP A 58 9.53 17.52 10.37
CA ASP A 58 10.82 17.34 11.01
C ASP A 58 11.37 15.93 10.73
N ALA A 59 12.08 15.81 9.62
CA ALA A 59 12.70 14.55 9.17
C ALA A 59 13.67 13.97 10.22
N LYS A 60 14.42 14.85 10.92
CA LYS A 60 15.35 14.44 11.97
C LYS A 60 14.62 13.87 13.17
N ALA A 61 13.54 14.51 13.59
CA ALA A 61 12.72 14.01 14.69
C ALA A 61 12.07 12.68 14.33
N ILE A 62 11.54 12.50 13.11
CA ILE A 62 11.00 11.21 12.64
C ILE A 62 12.09 10.14 12.71
N ALA A 63 13.25 10.40 12.11
CA ALA A 63 14.36 9.44 12.07
C ALA A 63 14.84 9.06 13.49
N SER A 64 14.81 9.98 14.45
CA SER A 64 15.20 9.72 15.84
C SER A 64 14.30 8.73 16.57
N LEU A 65 13.07 8.50 16.08
CA LEU A 65 12.16 7.48 16.61
C LEU A 65 12.58 6.06 16.24
N PHE A 66 13.45 5.90 15.24
CA PHE A 66 13.93 4.60 14.79
C PHE A 66 15.20 4.16 15.54
N THR A 67 15.43 2.84 15.59
CA THR A 67 16.74 2.30 15.94
C THR A 67 17.78 2.72 14.91
N GLU A 68 19.07 2.63 15.23
CA GLU A 68 20.15 3.05 14.32
C GLU A 68 20.09 2.32 12.98
N ASP A 69 19.74 1.05 13.01
CA ASP A 69 19.61 0.15 11.86
C ASP A 69 18.15 -0.11 11.45
N GLY A 70 17.23 0.74 11.90
CA GLY A 70 15.80 0.64 11.63
C GLY A 70 15.44 0.50 10.15
N VAL A 71 14.34 -0.15 9.86
CA VAL A 71 13.89 -0.43 8.50
C VAL A 71 12.55 0.26 8.23
N LEU A 72 12.48 0.99 7.12
CA LEU A 72 11.25 1.64 6.64
C LEU A 72 10.78 0.95 5.37
N LEU A 73 9.53 0.51 5.36
CA LEU A 73 8.87 -0.26 4.30
C LEU A 73 7.63 0.51 3.81
N GLN A 74 7.86 1.61 3.13
CA GLN A 74 6.78 2.45 2.61
C GLN A 74 6.11 1.81 1.39
N ASN A 75 4.82 2.06 1.29
CA ASN A 75 4.04 1.63 0.14
C ASN A 75 4.64 2.13 -1.18
N TYR A 76 4.76 1.25 -2.17
CA TYR A 76 5.34 1.51 -3.50
C TYR A 76 6.81 1.97 -3.54
N ARG A 77 7.58 1.81 -2.47
CA ARG A 77 9.01 2.14 -2.43
C ARG A 77 9.85 0.92 -2.05
N PRO A 78 11.10 0.84 -2.51
CA PRO A 78 12.04 -0.17 -2.02
C PRO A 78 12.27 -0.02 -0.51
N PRO A 79 12.63 -1.10 0.19
CA PRO A 79 13.03 -1.04 1.60
C PRO A 79 14.19 -0.08 1.84
N ILE A 80 14.11 0.69 2.90
CA ILE A 80 15.13 1.65 3.33
C ILE A 80 15.63 1.24 4.70
N ARG A 81 16.93 1.23 4.90
CA ARG A 81 17.55 0.82 6.15
C ARG A 81 18.51 1.87 6.69
N GLY A 82 18.44 2.07 7.98
CA GLY A 82 19.30 2.96 8.74
C GLY A 82 18.72 4.35 8.92
N ARG A 83 18.91 4.90 10.12
CA ARG A 83 18.35 6.19 10.54
C ARG A 83 18.68 7.33 9.59
N ALA A 84 19.93 7.41 9.11
CA ALA A 84 20.34 8.46 8.19
C ALA A 84 19.60 8.39 6.84
N ALA A 85 19.42 7.19 6.29
CA ALA A 85 18.69 7.00 5.05
C ALA A 85 17.18 7.28 5.24
N ILE A 86 16.62 6.91 6.40
CA ILE A 86 15.23 7.25 6.77
C ILE A 86 15.06 8.76 6.86
N GLN A 87 15.99 9.48 7.50
CA GLN A 87 15.95 10.95 7.55
C GLN A 87 15.92 11.55 6.15
N ALA A 88 16.83 11.11 5.26
CA ALA A 88 16.91 11.63 3.89
C ALA A 88 15.62 11.45 3.09
N ILE A 89 14.86 10.37 3.33
CA ILE A 89 13.55 10.15 2.68
C ILE A 89 12.50 11.16 3.13
N TYR A 90 12.54 11.56 4.39
CA TYR A 90 11.57 12.52 4.93
C TYR A 90 12.00 13.98 4.71
N GLU A 91 13.25 14.24 4.29
CA GLU A 91 13.69 15.58 3.94
C GLU A 91 12.92 16.11 2.72
N GLY A 92 12.28 17.26 2.90
CA GLY A 92 11.44 17.87 1.86
C GLY A 92 10.00 17.35 1.78
N GLU A 93 9.65 16.32 2.53
CA GLU A 93 8.25 15.91 2.66
C GLU A 93 7.47 17.00 3.44
N LYS A 94 6.37 17.44 2.83
CA LYS A 94 5.46 18.37 3.51
C LYS A 94 4.59 17.59 4.47
N GLY A 95 4.81 17.78 5.76
CA GLY A 95 3.96 17.23 6.79
C GLY A 95 2.52 17.69 6.66
N GLY A 96 1.62 16.97 7.32
CA GLY A 96 0.21 17.26 7.35
C GLY A 96 -0.44 16.70 8.62
N PRO A 97 -1.74 16.91 8.82
CA PRO A 97 -2.45 16.44 10.01
C PRO A 97 -2.63 14.90 9.97
N LEU A 98 -1.56 14.18 10.21
CA LEU A 98 -1.56 12.72 10.37
C LEU A 98 -2.22 12.33 11.69
N ARG A 99 -3.02 11.28 11.66
CA ARG A 99 -3.62 10.60 12.81
C ARG A 99 -3.31 9.11 12.72
N LEU A 100 -2.69 8.58 13.78
CA LEU A 100 -2.39 7.17 13.97
C LEU A 100 -3.29 6.61 15.08
N ARG A 101 -3.88 5.45 14.85
CA ARG A 101 -4.63 4.72 15.87
C ARG A 101 -4.15 3.28 15.96
N ALA A 102 -4.13 2.73 17.16
CA ALA A 102 -3.80 1.34 17.37
C ALA A 102 -5.06 0.46 17.20
N LEU A 103 -4.89 -0.68 16.58
CA LEU A 103 -5.89 -1.73 16.46
C LEU A 103 -5.54 -2.94 17.33
N ALA A 104 -4.24 -3.22 17.48
CA ALA A 104 -3.70 -4.26 18.33
C ALA A 104 -2.26 -3.94 18.70
N PHE A 105 -1.79 -4.47 19.82
CA PHE A 105 -0.40 -4.42 20.23
C PHE A 105 -0.04 -5.63 21.10
N ALA A 106 1.26 -5.89 21.19
CA ALA A 106 1.85 -6.67 22.28
C ALA A 106 3.25 -6.11 22.56
N ALA A 107 3.68 -6.22 23.81
CA ALA A 107 5.01 -5.81 24.22
C ALA A 107 5.53 -6.71 25.33
N GLY A 108 6.75 -7.20 25.17
CA GLY A 108 7.56 -7.79 26.21
C GLY A 108 8.53 -6.77 26.81
N ASP A 109 9.62 -7.25 27.38
CA ASP A 109 10.59 -6.37 28.03
C ASP A 109 11.40 -5.52 27.04
N THR A 110 11.75 -6.10 25.89
CA THR A 110 12.68 -5.49 24.91
C THR A 110 12.13 -5.38 23.49
N ILE A 111 11.08 -6.14 23.16
CA ILE A 111 10.47 -6.18 21.84
C ILE A 111 8.96 -6.06 21.97
N GLY A 112 8.35 -5.32 21.04
CA GLY A 112 6.91 -5.17 20.93
C GLY A 112 6.49 -4.85 19.51
N TYR A 113 5.19 -4.76 19.30
CA TYR A 113 4.61 -4.30 18.03
C TYR A 113 3.32 -3.51 18.27
N ILE A 114 2.99 -2.65 17.31
CA ILE A 114 1.69 -2.01 17.19
C ILE A 114 1.18 -2.22 15.76
N VAL A 115 -0.02 -2.74 15.62
CA VAL A 115 -0.77 -2.75 14.36
C VAL A 115 -1.79 -1.63 14.41
N GLY A 116 -1.91 -0.86 13.34
CA GLY A 116 -2.77 0.30 13.36
C GLY A 116 -3.30 0.73 12.00
N GLY A 117 -4.14 1.75 12.06
CA GLY A 117 -4.63 2.49 10.92
C GLY A 117 -4.15 3.93 10.94
N TYR A 118 -4.06 4.55 9.77
CA TYR A 118 -3.72 5.95 9.66
C TYR A 118 -4.68 6.71 8.74
N ARG A 119 -4.82 8.00 9.03
CA ARG A 119 -5.60 8.92 8.21
C ARG A 119 -4.98 10.32 8.22
N TYR A 120 -5.33 11.11 7.22
CA TYR A 120 -4.91 12.51 7.10
C TYR A 120 -6.11 13.45 7.19
N GLY A 121 -5.90 14.61 7.79
CA GLY A 121 -6.91 15.66 7.89
C GLY A 121 -8.18 15.19 8.58
N ASP A 122 -9.32 15.53 7.98
CA ASP A 122 -10.65 15.23 8.50
C ASP A 122 -11.25 13.93 7.92
N ALA A 123 -10.40 13.06 7.37
CA ALA A 123 -10.86 11.76 6.86
C ALA A 123 -11.58 10.98 7.95
N LEU A 124 -12.80 10.51 7.65
CA LEU A 124 -13.63 9.77 8.61
C LEU A 124 -13.16 8.32 8.80
N GLN A 125 -12.43 7.78 7.82
CA GLN A 125 -11.97 6.41 7.81
C GLN A 125 -10.46 6.34 7.61
N ASP A 126 -9.84 5.22 8.02
CA ASP A 126 -8.44 4.97 7.75
C ASP A 126 -8.18 4.93 6.25
N MET A 127 -7.21 5.70 5.80
CA MET A 127 -6.72 5.71 4.42
C MET A 127 -5.69 4.63 4.18
N GLY A 128 -5.13 4.09 5.25
CA GLY A 128 -4.16 3.01 5.22
C GLY A 128 -4.01 2.33 6.57
N LYS A 129 -3.12 1.39 6.60
CA LYS A 129 -2.77 0.58 7.76
C LYS A 129 -1.27 0.48 7.90
N PHE A 130 -0.80 0.22 9.11
CA PHE A 130 0.61 0.07 9.41
C PHE A 130 0.87 -1.04 10.42
N THR A 131 2.09 -1.51 10.42
CA THR A 131 2.66 -2.32 11.51
C THR A 131 4.02 -1.77 11.84
N ILE A 132 4.23 -1.39 13.09
CA ILE A 132 5.54 -1.05 13.60
C ILE A 132 6.01 -2.13 14.56
N THR A 133 7.27 -2.56 14.39
CA THR A 133 7.98 -3.37 15.38
C THR A 133 8.82 -2.44 16.23
N LEU A 134 8.78 -2.65 17.52
CA LEU A 134 9.42 -1.81 18.51
C LEU A 134 10.52 -2.56 19.22
N GLN A 135 11.58 -1.86 19.57
CA GLN A 135 12.69 -2.36 20.36
C GLN A 135 13.12 -1.35 21.41
N ARG A 136 13.53 -1.83 22.58
CA ARG A 136 14.16 -1.01 23.61
C ARG A 136 15.24 -1.77 24.35
N ALA A 137 16.29 -1.07 24.78
CA ALA A 137 17.18 -1.59 25.81
C ALA A 137 16.53 -1.42 27.18
N PRO A 138 16.94 -2.18 28.19
CA PRO A 138 16.41 -2.06 29.55
C PRO A 138 16.45 -0.62 30.07
N GLY A 139 15.30 -0.11 30.55
CA GLY A 139 15.17 1.25 31.06
C GLY A 139 15.23 2.37 30.01
N LYS A 140 15.25 2.05 28.73
CA LYS A 140 15.25 3.02 27.62
C LYS A 140 13.86 3.12 26.98
N PRO A 141 13.58 4.24 26.29
CA PRO A 141 12.33 4.38 25.55
C PRO A 141 12.26 3.40 24.38
N TRP A 142 11.02 3.09 23.97
CA TRP A 142 10.77 2.34 22.75
C TRP A 142 11.22 3.11 21.51
N LEU A 143 11.89 2.42 20.61
CA LEU A 143 12.27 2.87 19.28
C LEU A 143 11.68 1.93 18.23
N ILE A 144 11.44 2.44 17.03
CA ILE A 144 10.93 1.69 15.89
C ILE A 144 12.08 0.93 15.25
N SER A 145 12.03 -0.40 15.26
CA SER A 145 12.98 -1.25 14.54
C SER A 145 12.53 -1.54 13.11
N SER A 146 11.21 -1.57 12.86
CA SER A 146 10.67 -1.56 11.51
C SER A 146 9.32 -0.85 11.47
N ASP A 147 9.06 -0.16 10.37
CA ASP A 147 7.77 0.48 10.06
C ASP A 147 7.35 0.05 8.67
N MET A 148 6.19 -0.57 8.59
CA MET A 148 5.58 -1.00 7.34
C MET A 148 4.19 -0.38 7.21
N ASP A 149 3.95 0.35 6.13
CA ASP A 149 2.65 0.91 5.80
C ASP A 149 2.08 0.38 4.48
N SER A 150 0.78 0.48 4.35
CA SER A 150 0.06 0.13 3.13
C SER A 150 -1.23 0.93 3.02
N MET A 151 -1.50 1.49 1.86
CA MET A 151 -2.77 2.16 1.57
C MET A 151 -3.92 1.16 1.47
N ASN A 152 -5.14 1.61 1.83
CA ASN A 152 -6.35 0.79 1.72
C ASN A 152 -6.91 0.74 0.29
N ALA A 153 -6.55 1.70 -0.56
CA ALA A 153 -6.93 1.72 -1.96
C ALA A 153 -5.69 1.86 -2.83
N SER A 154 -5.61 1.10 -3.92
CA SER A 154 -4.60 1.33 -4.95
C SER A 154 -4.84 2.70 -5.60
N PRO A 155 -3.78 3.44 -5.95
CA PRO A 155 -3.92 4.59 -6.82
C PRO A 155 -4.69 4.15 -8.07
N LYS A 156 -5.71 4.93 -8.46
CA LYS A 156 -6.39 4.67 -9.74
C LYS A 156 -5.32 4.65 -10.84
N PRO A 157 -5.33 3.64 -11.74
CA PRO A 157 -4.44 3.66 -12.88
C PRO A 157 -4.60 5.03 -13.56
N ARG A 158 -3.49 5.71 -13.84
CA ARG A 158 -3.54 6.92 -14.65
C ARG A 158 -4.14 6.48 -15.98
N GLN A 159 -5.34 6.94 -16.31
CA GLN A 159 -5.90 6.75 -17.64
C GLN A 159 -4.90 7.40 -18.60
N THR A 160 -4.07 6.59 -19.24
CA THR A 160 -3.37 7.02 -20.44
C THR A 160 -4.47 7.34 -21.42
N ALA A 161 -4.63 8.63 -21.71
CA ALA A 161 -5.50 9.10 -22.78
C ALA A 161 -4.85 8.69 -24.11
N ASP A 162 -4.94 7.42 -24.43
CA ASP A 162 -4.67 6.87 -25.74
C ASP A 162 -6.03 6.67 -26.43
N THR A 163 -6.69 7.80 -26.64
CA THR A 163 -7.77 7.85 -27.59
C THR A 163 -7.11 7.90 -28.97
N LEU A 164 -6.76 6.73 -29.52
CA LEU A 164 -6.59 6.59 -30.96
C LEU A 164 -7.90 7.01 -31.60
N ALA A 165 -7.93 8.24 -32.11
CA ALA A 165 -9.02 8.71 -32.96
C ALA A 165 -9.15 7.72 -34.13
N PRO A 166 -10.37 7.26 -34.47
CA PRO A 166 -10.57 6.37 -35.59
C PRO A 166 -10.11 7.05 -36.88
N ILE A 167 -9.18 6.42 -37.58
CA ILE A 167 -8.73 6.85 -38.90
C ILE A 167 -9.95 6.78 -39.83
N LYS A 168 -10.44 7.94 -40.27
CA LYS A 168 -11.45 7.99 -41.32
C LYS A 168 -10.87 7.42 -42.61
N PRO A 169 -11.55 6.46 -43.29
CA PRO A 169 -11.11 6.02 -44.59
C PRO A 169 -11.28 7.19 -45.58
N THR A 170 -10.18 7.50 -46.24
CA THR A 170 -10.20 8.43 -47.37
C THR A 170 -10.89 7.76 -48.55
N THR A 171 -12.06 8.20 -48.91
CA THR A 171 -12.74 7.82 -50.17
C THR A 171 -11.96 8.47 -51.31
N ALA A 172 -11.33 7.68 -52.14
CA ALA A 172 -10.80 8.11 -53.43
C ALA A 172 -11.98 8.22 -54.41
N GLU A 173 -12.25 9.41 -54.84
CA GLU A 173 -13.12 9.66 -56.03
C GLU A 173 -12.25 9.57 -57.27
N HIS A 174 -12.75 8.76 -58.23
CA HIS A 174 -12.34 8.80 -59.60
C HIS A 174 -13.34 9.65 -60.41
#